data_d99ab3f8638f1fb24cd852d14e80e41a
#
_entry.id   d99ab3f8638f1fb24cd852d14e80e41a
#
_cell.length_a   1.000
_cell.length_b   1.000
_cell.length_c   1.000
_cell.angle_alpha   90.00
_cell.angle_beta   90.00
_cell.angle_gamma   90.00
#
_symmetry.space_group_name_H-M   'P 1'
#
loop_
_entity.id
_entity.type
_entity.pdbx_description
1 polymer ?
#
loop_
_entity_poly.entity_id
_entity_poly.type
_entity_poly.pdbx_seq_one_letter_code
_entity_poly.pdbx_strand_id
1 'polypeptide(L)'
;MKYRLWACLWFLPMVLWASGRPKVAVVLSGGGAKGTAHIGALKVIEEAGIPIDYVVGTSMGAIVGGLYSIGYTPQQLDSMVNAQNWKFLLSDAPNPKDVL
;
A
#
# COMPACT_ATOMS: atom_id res chain seq x y z
N MET A 1 39.42 -26.43 18.96
CA MET A 1 39.54 -25.00 18.63
C MET A 1 39.26 -24.67 17.18
N LYS A 2 39.61 -25.50 16.22
CA LYS A 2 39.35 -25.27 14.80
C LYS A 2 37.86 -25.15 14.44
N TYR A 3 36.97 -25.84 15.16
CA TYR A 3 35.54 -25.87 14.87
C TYR A 3 34.74 -24.65 15.39
N ARG A 4 35.29 -23.90 16.36
CA ARG A 4 34.64 -22.72 16.91
C ARG A 4 34.64 -21.53 15.96
N LEU A 5 35.70 -21.37 15.18
CA LEU A 5 35.82 -20.33 14.17
C LEU A 5 34.86 -20.55 12.99
N TRP A 6 34.66 -21.80 12.59
CA TRP A 6 33.75 -22.17 11.53
C TRP A 6 32.27 -21.90 11.92
N ALA A 7 31.91 -22.18 13.17
CA ALA A 7 30.57 -21.88 13.68
C ALA A 7 30.26 -20.37 13.63
N CYS A 8 31.23 -19.51 13.99
CA CYS A 8 31.07 -18.05 13.92
C CYS A 8 30.89 -17.56 12.49
N LEU A 9 31.53 -18.15 11.51
CA LEU A 9 31.40 -17.80 10.09
C LEU A 9 30.01 -18.15 9.54
N TRP A 10 29.36 -19.18 10.05
CA TRP A 10 28.01 -19.55 9.67
C TRP A 10 26.94 -18.60 10.26
N PHE A 11 27.19 -18.04 11.44
CA PHE A 11 26.28 -17.08 12.06
C PHE A 11 26.40 -15.67 11.48
N LEU A 12 27.53 -15.32 10.88
CA LEU A 12 27.78 -14.00 10.33
C LEU A 12 26.74 -13.58 9.27
N PRO A 13 26.40 -14.40 8.26
CA PRO A 13 25.37 -14.03 7.30
C PRO A 13 23.97 -13.89 7.92
N MET A 14 23.64 -14.64 8.95
CA MET A 14 22.37 -14.48 9.67
C MET A 14 22.29 -13.13 10.40
N VAL A 15 23.38 -12.69 11.02
CA VAL A 15 23.46 -11.38 11.68
C VAL A 15 23.33 -10.25 10.67
N LEU A 16 23.96 -10.36 9.50
CA LEU A 16 23.83 -9.37 8.41
C LEU A 16 22.42 -9.31 7.86
N TRP A 17 21.70 -10.42 7.78
CA TRP A 17 20.31 -10.46 7.37
C TRP A 17 19.39 -9.85 8.44
N ALA A 18 19.67 -10.09 9.72
CA ALA A 18 18.90 -9.55 10.84
C ALA A 18 19.11 -8.03 11.02
N SER A 19 20.23 -7.46 10.52
CA SER A 19 20.55 -6.04 10.63
C SER A 19 19.95 -5.18 9.51
N GLY A 20 19.15 -5.76 8.59
CA GLY A 20 18.40 -5.01 7.59
C GLY A 20 17.34 -4.09 8.21
N ARG A 21 16.92 -3.06 7.48
CA ARG A 21 15.84 -2.18 7.93
C ARG A 21 14.55 -2.97 8.21
N PRO A 22 13.73 -2.53 9.16
CA PRO A 22 12.40 -3.11 9.37
C PRO A 22 11.55 -3.03 8.09
N LYS A 23 10.74 -4.05 7.85
CA LYS A 23 9.74 -4.02 6.79
C LYS A 23 8.56 -3.14 7.22
N VAL A 24 8.06 -2.35 6.30
CA VAL A 24 6.94 -1.44 6.55
C VAL A 24 5.72 -1.90 5.76
N ALA A 25 4.62 -2.12 6.46
CA ALA A 25 3.33 -2.42 5.86
C ALA A 25 2.38 -1.25 6.06
N VAL A 26 1.65 -0.89 5.00
CA VAL A 26 0.58 0.09 5.07
C VAL A 26 -0.75 -0.64 4.97
N VAL A 27 -1.63 -0.43 5.93
CA VAL A 27 -2.97 -1.01 5.97
C VAL A 27 -3.98 0.09 5.72
N LEU A 28 -4.71 -0.04 4.62
CA LEU A 28 -5.69 0.94 4.17
C LEU A 28 -7.09 0.38 4.39
N SER A 29 -7.83 0.97 5.31
CA SER A 29 -9.18 0.54 5.66
C SER A 29 -10.23 0.97 4.61
N GLY A 30 -11.43 0.44 4.72
CA GLY A 30 -12.59 0.92 3.98
C GLY A 30 -13.04 2.30 4.47
N GLY A 31 -14.11 2.80 3.90
CA GLY A 31 -14.72 4.07 4.29
C GLY A 31 -15.42 4.79 3.13
N GLY A 32 -15.63 4.10 2.03
CA GLY A 32 -16.23 4.67 0.83
C GLY A 32 -15.42 5.86 0.33
N ALA A 33 -16.10 6.94 -0.07
CA ALA A 33 -15.43 8.14 -0.56
C ALA A 33 -14.45 8.76 0.45
N LYS A 34 -14.65 8.54 1.75
CA LYS A 34 -13.72 8.99 2.80
C LYS A 34 -12.37 8.28 2.75
N GLY A 35 -12.32 7.08 2.15
CA GLY A 35 -11.08 6.34 1.93
C GLY A 35 -10.09 7.06 1.00
N THR A 36 -10.52 8.11 0.30
CA THR A 36 -9.62 8.95 -0.51
C THR A 36 -8.56 9.64 0.35
N ALA A 37 -8.80 9.81 1.65
CA ALA A 37 -7.80 10.32 2.60
C ALA A 37 -6.53 9.46 2.65
N HIS A 38 -6.61 8.17 2.28
CA HIS A 38 -5.46 7.28 2.16
C HIS A 38 -4.41 7.82 1.18
N ILE A 39 -4.84 8.49 0.12
CA ILE A 39 -3.94 9.08 -0.89
C ILE A 39 -3.07 10.15 -0.25
N GLY A 40 -3.66 11.02 0.57
CA GLY A 40 -2.92 12.03 1.32
C GLY A 40 -1.91 11.41 2.30
N ALA A 41 -2.30 10.34 2.97
CA ALA A 41 -1.42 9.62 3.88
C ALA A 41 -0.23 8.99 3.14
N LEU A 42 -0.47 8.35 1.99
CA LEU A 42 0.60 7.78 1.15
C LEU A 42 1.57 8.85 0.68
N LYS A 43 1.05 10.01 0.29
CA LYS A 43 1.87 11.15 -0.11
C LYS A 43 2.82 11.60 1.00
N VAL A 44 2.32 11.72 2.22
CA VAL A 44 3.13 12.11 3.39
C VAL A 44 4.18 11.05 3.71
N ILE A 45 3.83 9.78 3.63
CA ILE A 45 4.76 8.67 3.87
C ILE A 45 5.90 8.70 2.85
N GLU A 46 5.60 8.92 1.58
CA GLU A 46 6.62 9.04 0.53
C GLU A 46 7.51 10.26 0.74
N GLU A 47 6.92 11.42 1.06
CA GLU A 47 7.66 12.67 1.34
C GLU A 47 8.59 12.50 2.54
N ALA A 48 8.21 11.69 3.53
CA ALA A 48 9.05 11.36 4.67
C ALA A 48 10.18 10.38 4.34
N GLY A 49 10.22 9.86 3.12
CA GLY A 49 11.25 8.89 2.69
C GLY A 49 11.10 7.51 3.29
N ILE A 50 9.91 7.14 3.78
CA ILE A 50 9.65 5.82 4.36
C ILE A 50 9.32 4.85 3.23
N PRO A 51 10.15 3.82 3.00
CA PRO A 51 9.86 2.81 1.98
C PRO A 51 8.73 1.89 2.45
N ILE A 52 7.79 1.62 1.54
CA ILE A 52 6.64 0.75 1.79
C ILE A 52 6.92 -0.61 1.15
N ASP A 53 6.91 -1.67 1.94
CA ASP A 53 7.17 -3.03 1.48
C ASP A 53 5.90 -3.80 1.18
N TYR A 54 4.84 -3.56 1.95
CA TYR A 54 3.56 -4.25 1.81
C TYR A 54 2.41 -3.25 1.86
N VAL A 55 1.41 -3.49 1.03
CA VAL A 55 0.15 -2.74 1.05
C VAL A 55 -0.99 -3.73 1.24
N VAL A 56 -1.81 -3.49 2.25
CA VAL A 56 -3.03 -4.26 2.53
C VAL A 56 -4.20 -3.29 2.49
N GLY A 57 -5.25 -3.65 1.79
CA GLY A 57 -6.40 -2.75 1.64
C GLY A 57 -7.74 -3.46 1.66
N THR A 58 -8.75 -2.78 2.15
CA THR A 58 -10.13 -3.24 2.18
C THR A 58 -11.04 -2.17 1.58
N SER A 59 -11.97 -2.55 0.68
CA SER A 59 -12.92 -1.64 0.02
C SER A 59 -12.17 -0.50 -0.69
N MET A 60 -12.44 0.76 -0.40
CA MET A 60 -11.71 1.89 -0.98
C MET A 60 -10.20 1.80 -0.76
N GLY A 61 -9.76 1.30 0.39
CA GLY A 61 -8.36 1.02 0.66
C GLY A 61 -7.76 -0.03 -0.28
N ALA A 62 -8.55 -1.01 -0.72
CA ALA A 62 -8.10 -1.98 -1.73
C ALA A 62 -7.95 -1.34 -3.11
N ILE A 63 -8.82 -0.43 -3.47
CA ILE A 63 -8.74 0.32 -4.74
C ILE A 63 -7.48 1.18 -4.75
N VAL A 64 -7.31 2.02 -3.74
CA VAL A 64 -6.15 2.90 -3.61
C VAL A 64 -4.86 2.09 -3.49
N GLY A 65 -4.83 1.10 -2.62
CA GLY A 65 -3.66 0.26 -2.40
C GLY A 65 -3.28 -0.59 -3.61
N GLY A 66 -4.27 -1.13 -4.30
CA GLY A 66 -4.07 -1.90 -5.52
C GLY A 66 -3.43 -1.07 -6.63
N LEU A 67 -3.99 0.08 -6.91
CA LEU A 67 -3.45 1.01 -7.92
C LEU A 67 -2.06 1.51 -7.52
N TYR A 68 -1.87 1.84 -6.26
CA TYR A 68 -0.56 2.24 -5.75
C TYR A 68 0.49 1.15 -5.94
N SER A 69 0.12 -0.10 -5.69
CA SER A 69 1.03 -1.25 -5.80
C SER A 69 1.51 -1.52 -7.23
N ILE A 70 0.72 -1.16 -8.24
CA ILE A 70 1.11 -1.34 -9.64
C ILE A 70 1.84 -0.13 -10.24
N GLY A 71 2.13 0.89 -9.42
CA GLY A 71 3.02 1.97 -9.79
C GLY A 71 2.40 3.35 -9.95
N TYR A 72 1.10 3.52 -9.67
CA TYR A 72 0.50 4.85 -9.68
C TYR A 72 1.04 5.69 -8.52
N THR A 73 1.38 6.94 -8.80
CA THR A 73 1.82 7.90 -7.78
C THR A 73 0.61 8.43 -6.99
N PRO A 74 0.81 8.94 -5.76
CA PRO A 74 -0.27 9.60 -5.02
C PRO A 74 -0.93 10.74 -5.80
N GLN A 75 -0.18 11.49 -6.58
CA GLN A 75 -0.70 12.58 -7.42
C GLN A 75 -1.61 12.05 -8.53
N GLN A 76 -1.22 10.96 -9.19
CA GLN A 76 -2.05 10.29 -10.20
C GLN A 76 -3.31 9.72 -9.59
N LEU A 77 -3.21 9.09 -8.42
CA LEU A 77 -4.35 8.54 -7.69
C LEU A 77 -5.35 9.64 -7.30
N ASP A 78 -4.85 10.78 -6.84
CA ASP A 78 -5.69 11.92 -6.49
C ASP A 78 -6.50 12.41 -7.70
N SER A 79 -5.87 12.55 -8.85
CA SER A 79 -6.54 12.94 -10.08
C SER A 79 -7.58 11.92 -10.53
N MET A 80 -7.27 10.63 -10.48
CA MET A 80 -8.19 9.55 -10.88
C MET A 80 -9.40 9.47 -9.96
N VAL A 81 -9.18 9.58 -8.66
CA VAL A 81 -10.24 9.47 -7.66
C VAL A 81 -11.18 10.67 -7.69
N ASN A 82 -10.65 11.87 -7.87
CA ASN A 82 -11.47 13.07 -7.97
C ASN A 82 -12.31 13.12 -9.24
N ALA A 83 -11.92 12.40 -10.29
CA ALA A 83 -12.68 12.31 -11.54
C ALA A 83 -13.88 11.35 -11.47
N GLN A 84 -14.00 10.53 -10.42
CA GLN A 84 -15.02 9.49 -10.31
C GLN A 84 -16.22 9.92 -9.47
N ASN A 85 -17.40 9.45 -9.87
CA ASN A 85 -18.61 9.58 -9.04
C ASN A 85 -18.72 8.38 -8.10
N TRP A 86 -18.05 8.46 -6.94
CA TRP A 86 -17.98 7.37 -5.96
C TRP A 86 -19.33 7.01 -5.38
N LYS A 87 -20.22 8.00 -5.23
CA LYS A 87 -21.56 7.75 -4.73
C LYS A 87 -22.33 6.80 -5.66
N PHE A 88 -22.17 6.98 -6.96
CA PHE A 88 -22.77 6.10 -7.95
C PHE A 88 -22.09 4.74 -8.01
N LEU A 89 -20.74 4.72 -8.07
CA LEU A 89 -19.96 3.48 -8.20
C LEU A 89 -20.12 2.54 -6.99
N LEU A 90 -20.32 3.09 -5.80
CA LEU A 90 -20.47 2.33 -4.56
C LEU A 90 -21.95 2.09 -4.19
N SER A 91 -22.89 2.53 -5.02
CA SER A 91 -24.31 2.26 -4.85
C SER A 91 -24.73 1.04 -5.66
N ASP A 92 -25.76 0.35 -5.18
CA ASP A 92 -26.40 -0.76 -5.91
C ASP A 92 -27.44 -0.28 -6.91
N ALA A 93 -27.53 1.03 -7.15
CA ALA A 93 -28.47 1.60 -8.10
C ALA A 93 -28.10 1.20 -9.53
N PRO A 94 -29.02 0.60 -10.31
CA PRO A 94 -28.75 0.26 -11.70
C PRO A 94 -28.55 1.52 -12.54
N ASN A 95 -27.59 1.44 -13.46
CA ASN A 95 -27.43 2.51 -14.42
C ASN A 95 -28.65 2.52 -15.36
N PRO A 96 -29.36 3.62 -15.52
CA PRO A 96 -30.51 3.68 -16.42
C PRO A 96 -30.20 3.28 -17.87
N LYS A 97 -28.90 3.41 -18.28
CA LYS A 97 -28.45 2.99 -19.61
C LYS A 97 -28.27 1.49 -19.75
N ASP A 98 -28.16 0.76 -18.64
CA ASP A 98 -27.93 -0.69 -18.62
C ASP A 98 -29.22 -1.48 -18.44
N VAL A 99 -30.36 -0.83 -18.30
CA VAL A 99 -31.67 -1.42 -18.01
C VAL A 99 -32.52 -1.64 -19.29
N LEU A 100 -32.01 -1.37 -20.45
CA LEU A 100 -32.72 -1.56 -21.74
C LEU A 100 -32.34 -2.87 -22.40
#